data_a8062626bb41303295889ced354b98e9
#
_entry.id   a8062626bb41303295889ced354b98e9
#
_cell.length_a   1.000
_cell.length_b   1.000
_cell.length_c   1.000
_cell.angle_alpha   90.00
_cell.angle_beta   90.00
_cell.angle_gamma   90.00
#
_symmetry.space_group_name_H-M   'P 1'
#
loop_
_entity.id
_entity.type
_entity.pdbx_description
1 polymer ?
#
loop_
_entity_poly.entity_id
_entity_poly.type
_entity_poly.pdbx_seq_one_letter_code
_entity_poly.pdbx_strand_id
1 'polypeptide(L)'
;GAAVGPGRGPYTDVSVSSGGTCYGAEKAALERFSQGLAQEVQQYGISVTCVSPSQVVPTPGTVFHNLVSGIDDPKGESPDLMAKAALLLASEPMEKVTGRVTYSQQILKEFGWITEGKGTGVDSDKPGSGYSQI
;
A
#
# COMPACT_ATOMS: atom_id res chain seq x y z
N GLY A 1 29.51 -14.45 -8.16
CA GLY A 1 28.09 -14.49 -8.21
C GLY A 1 27.59 -13.26 -8.95
N ALA A 2 26.84 -13.42 -10.05
CA ALA A 2 26.24 -12.31 -10.74
C ALA A 2 25.30 -11.58 -9.79
N ALA A 3 25.51 -10.28 -9.59
CA ALA A 3 24.52 -9.43 -8.91
C ALA A 3 23.26 -9.47 -9.77
N VAL A 4 22.22 -10.08 -9.24
CA VAL A 4 20.89 -9.95 -9.82
C VAL A 4 20.51 -8.48 -9.59
N GLY A 5 20.56 -7.68 -10.66
CA GLY A 5 20.10 -6.30 -10.61
C GLY A 5 18.64 -6.25 -10.14
N PRO A 6 18.12 -5.06 -9.79
CA PRO A 6 16.72 -4.89 -9.47
C PRO A 6 15.90 -5.31 -10.69
N GLY A 7 15.45 -6.55 -10.67
CA GLY A 7 14.84 -7.17 -11.82
C GLY A 7 13.86 -8.25 -11.39
N ARG A 8 12.92 -8.51 -12.26
CA ARG A 8 11.95 -9.59 -12.11
C ARG A 8 12.67 -10.92 -11.91
N GLY A 9 12.33 -11.64 -10.87
CA GLY A 9 12.79 -13.02 -10.72
C GLY A 9 12.21 -13.89 -11.83
N PRO A 10 12.88 -15.02 -12.18
CA PRO A 10 12.51 -15.86 -13.31
C PRO A 10 11.13 -16.52 -13.19
N TYR A 11 10.52 -16.46 -12.02
CA TYR A 11 9.25 -17.14 -11.70
C TYR A 11 8.14 -16.22 -11.20
N THR A 12 8.34 -14.91 -11.24
CA THR A 12 7.35 -13.94 -10.76
C THR A 12 7.39 -12.68 -11.60
N ASP A 13 6.23 -12.11 -11.86
CA ASP A 13 6.08 -10.80 -12.50
C ASP A 13 6.27 -9.64 -11.53
N VAL A 14 6.54 -9.95 -10.27
CA VAL A 14 6.72 -8.97 -9.21
C VAL A 14 8.18 -8.54 -9.13
N SER A 15 8.41 -7.24 -9.13
CA SER A 15 9.73 -6.66 -8.89
C SER A 15 10.10 -6.83 -7.41
N VAL A 16 11.19 -7.53 -7.15
CA VAL A 16 11.69 -7.77 -5.78
C VAL A 16 12.99 -7.02 -5.60
N SER A 17 13.07 -6.22 -4.55
CA SER A 17 14.32 -5.55 -4.16
C SER A 17 15.22 -6.51 -3.40
N SER A 18 16.52 -6.49 -3.71
CA SER A 18 17.50 -7.24 -2.93
C SER A 18 17.46 -6.80 -1.46
N GLY A 19 17.36 -7.77 -0.53
CA GLY A 19 17.25 -7.49 0.91
C GLY A 19 15.83 -7.21 1.40
N GLY A 20 14.84 -7.12 0.52
CA GLY A 20 13.45 -6.84 0.86
C GLY A 20 12.62 -8.06 1.29
N THR A 21 13.17 -9.27 1.28
CA THR A 21 12.41 -10.51 1.50
C THR A 21 11.71 -10.54 2.85
N CYS A 22 12.42 -10.27 3.95
CA CYS A 22 11.82 -10.27 5.29
C CYS A 22 10.75 -9.17 5.41
N TYR A 23 11.06 -7.96 4.97
CA TYR A 23 10.12 -6.85 4.98
C TYR A 23 8.85 -7.16 4.18
N GLY A 24 8.99 -7.70 2.97
CA GLY A 24 7.86 -8.10 2.14
C GLY A 24 7.00 -9.17 2.80
N ALA A 25 7.63 -10.19 3.39
CA ALA A 25 6.94 -11.25 4.12
C ALA A 25 6.17 -10.72 5.33
N GLU A 26 6.77 -9.83 6.12
CA GLU A 26 6.11 -9.19 7.28
C GLU A 26 4.91 -8.34 6.84
N LYS A 27 5.04 -7.57 5.75
CA LYS A 27 3.93 -6.76 5.23
C LYS A 27 2.81 -7.62 4.66
N ALA A 28 3.12 -8.69 3.93
CA ALA A 28 2.13 -9.64 3.44
C ALA A 28 1.39 -10.34 4.60
N ALA A 29 2.13 -10.71 5.65
CA ALA A 29 1.53 -11.29 6.85
C ALA A 29 0.57 -10.31 7.54
N LEU A 30 0.94 -9.02 7.64
CA LEU A 30 0.08 -7.98 8.22
C LEU A 30 -1.21 -7.82 7.43
N GLU A 31 -1.14 -7.79 6.09
CA GLU A 31 -2.33 -7.70 5.24
C GLU A 31 -3.24 -8.90 5.42
N ARG A 32 -2.70 -10.10 5.36
CA ARG A 32 -3.48 -11.33 5.52
C ARG A 32 -4.09 -11.45 6.92
N PHE A 33 -3.34 -11.10 7.96
CA PHE A 33 -3.83 -11.03 9.34
C PHE A 33 -5.01 -10.05 9.46
N SER A 34 -4.86 -8.86 8.89
CA SER A 34 -5.92 -7.83 8.92
C SER A 34 -7.22 -8.30 8.26
N GLN A 35 -7.14 -9.02 7.15
CA GLN A 35 -8.30 -9.60 6.49
C GLN A 35 -8.98 -10.67 7.35
N GLY A 36 -8.22 -11.55 7.98
CA GLY A 36 -8.75 -12.56 8.90
C GLY A 36 -9.40 -11.92 10.13
N LEU A 37 -8.72 -10.99 10.76
CA LEU A 37 -9.24 -10.26 11.92
C LEU A 37 -10.52 -9.50 11.59
N ALA A 38 -10.62 -8.89 10.41
CA ALA A 38 -11.82 -8.19 9.97
C ALA A 38 -13.06 -9.10 10.02
N GLN A 39 -12.93 -10.36 9.60
CA GLN A 39 -14.03 -11.33 9.64
C GLN A 39 -14.39 -11.74 11.07
N GLU A 40 -13.40 -11.90 11.94
CA GLU A 40 -13.63 -12.32 13.31
C GLU A 40 -14.35 -11.25 14.16
N VAL A 41 -14.01 -9.96 13.93
CA VAL A 41 -14.47 -8.87 14.78
C VAL A 41 -15.63 -8.05 14.21
N GLN A 42 -16.03 -8.25 12.95
CA GLN A 42 -17.13 -7.50 12.34
C GLN A 42 -18.46 -7.65 13.12
N GLN A 43 -18.71 -8.80 13.73
CA GLN A 43 -19.88 -9.05 14.56
C GLN A 43 -19.95 -8.12 15.77
N TYR A 44 -18.84 -7.51 16.17
CA TYR A 44 -18.75 -6.55 17.27
C TYR A 44 -18.78 -5.10 16.79
N GLY A 45 -19.02 -4.86 15.50
CA GLY A 45 -19.02 -3.53 14.91
C GLY A 45 -17.62 -2.92 14.76
N ILE A 46 -16.58 -3.74 14.71
CA ILE A 46 -15.18 -3.29 14.58
C ILE A 46 -14.74 -3.42 13.12
N SER A 47 -14.30 -2.29 12.54
CA SER A 47 -13.70 -2.25 11.20
C SER A 47 -12.19 -2.47 11.28
N VAL A 48 -11.68 -3.34 10.44
CA VAL A 48 -10.22 -3.57 10.28
C VAL A 48 -9.86 -3.41 8.81
N THR A 49 -8.90 -2.55 8.53
CA THR A 49 -8.44 -2.24 7.18
C THR A 49 -6.92 -2.17 7.14
N CYS A 50 -6.34 -2.40 5.97
CA CYS A 50 -4.92 -2.22 5.73
C CYS A 50 -4.74 -1.29 4.54
N VAL A 51 -3.89 -0.27 4.68
CA VAL A 51 -3.61 0.69 3.63
C VAL A 51 -2.11 0.90 3.47
N SER A 52 -1.68 0.93 2.23
CA SER A 52 -0.30 1.25 1.83
C SER A 52 -0.28 2.50 0.94
N PRO A 53 0.82 3.24 0.87
CA PRO A 53 0.91 4.36 -0.04
C PRO A 53 0.97 3.88 -1.50
N SER A 54 0.31 4.59 -2.41
CA SER A 54 0.38 4.32 -3.85
C SER A 54 1.74 4.64 -4.45
N GLN A 55 2.45 5.61 -3.89
CA GLN A 55 3.84 5.96 -4.19
C GLN A 55 4.60 6.14 -2.88
N VAL A 56 5.92 6.09 -2.94
CA VAL A 56 6.73 6.31 -1.74
C VAL A 56 6.41 7.69 -1.16
N VAL A 57 6.11 7.73 0.14
CA VAL A 57 5.87 8.99 0.86
C VAL A 57 7.21 9.58 1.28
N PRO A 58 7.58 10.79 0.82
CA PRO A 58 8.80 11.45 1.24
C PRO A 58 8.75 11.80 2.73
N THR A 59 9.63 11.18 3.49
CA THR A 59 9.81 11.39 4.93
C THR A 59 11.29 11.35 5.25
N PRO A 60 11.74 11.85 6.40
CA PRO A 60 13.14 11.71 6.80
C PRO A 60 13.65 10.26 6.72
N GLY A 61 12.82 9.28 7.07
CA GLY A 61 13.17 7.87 7.00
C GLY A 61 13.33 7.38 5.56
N THR A 62 12.43 7.72 4.65
CA THR A 62 12.52 7.30 3.25
C THR A 62 13.66 7.99 2.51
N VAL A 63 14.00 9.22 2.88
CA VAL A 63 15.21 9.92 2.40
C VAL A 63 16.46 9.22 2.91
N PHE A 64 16.53 8.91 4.20
CA PHE A 64 17.66 8.19 4.80
C PHE A 64 17.94 6.85 4.12
N HIS A 65 16.90 6.12 3.77
CA HIS A 65 17.00 4.83 3.07
C HIS A 65 17.11 4.97 1.54
N ASN A 66 17.29 6.17 1.01
CA ASN A 66 17.42 6.45 -0.44
C ASN A 66 16.24 5.92 -1.28
N LEU A 67 15.05 5.88 -0.71
CA LEU A 67 13.82 5.51 -1.41
C LEU A 67 13.23 6.66 -2.22
N VAL A 68 13.57 7.88 -1.83
CA VAL A 68 13.26 9.15 -2.49
C VAL A 68 14.50 10.03 -2.52
N SER A 69 14.56 10.96 -3.46
CA SER A 69 15.70 11.89 -3.62
C SER A 69 15.73 13.01 -2.57
N GLY A 70 14.60 13.27 -1.93
CA GLY A 70 14.44 14.32 -0.90
C GLY A 70 12.97 14.42 -0.46
N ILE A 71 12.73 15.31 0.50
CA ILE A 71 11.36 15.55 1.02
C ILE A 71 10.41 16.07 -0.08
N ASP A 72 10.93 16.79 -1.06
CA ASP A 72 10.17 17.35 -2.17
C ASP A 72 10.28 16.52 -3.46
N ASP A 73 10.57 15.21 -3.34
CA ASP A 73 10.69 14.34 -4.51
C ASP A 73 9.36 14.29 -5.30
N PRO A 74 9.32 14.75 -6.56
CA PRO A 74 8.10 14.77 -7.37
C PRO A 74 7.57 13.39 -7.74
N LYS A 75 8.36 12.34 -7.53
CA LYS A 75 7.95 10.94 -7.72
C LYS A 75 7.27 10.35 -6.49
N GLY A 76 7.33 11.04 -5.36
CA GLY A 76 6.66 10.64 -4.15
C GLY A 76 5.19 11.06 -4.11
N GLU A 77 4.45 10.55 -3.16
CA GLU A 77 3.12 11.08 -2.83
C GLU A 77 3.16 11.93 -1.56
N SER A 78 2.33 12.96 -1.53
CA SER A 78 2.18 13.78 -0.34
C SER A 78 1.68 12.96 0.86
N PRO A 79 2.23 13.16 2.07
CA PRO A 79 1.70 12.56 3.29
C PRO A 79 0.20 12.83 3.51
N ASP A 80 -0.32 13.92 2.97
CA ASP A 80 -1.76 14.26 3.04
C ASP A 80 -2.65 13.21 2.37
N LEU A 81 -2.16 12.53 1.35
CA LEU A 81 -2.92 11.46 0.68
C LEU A 81 -3.09 10.26 1.62
N MET A 82 -2.05 9.88 2.34
CA MET A 82 -2.14 8.84 3.36
C MET A 82 -3.07 9.26 4.52
N ALA A 83 -2.96 10.51 4.97
CA ALA A 83 -3.83 11.04 6.02
C ALA A 83 -5.31 11.02 5.61
N LYS A 84 -5.61 11.46 4.38
CA LYS A 84 -6.97 11.40 3.80
C LYS A 84 -7.48 9.98 3.66
N ALA A 85 -6.64 9.05 3.19
CA ALA A 85 -7.02 7.64 3.06
C ALA A 85 -7.33 7.02 4.44
N ALA A 86 -6.52 7.30 5.44
CA ALA A 86 -6.77 6.86 6.82
C ALA A 86 -8.08 7.45 7.37
N LEU A 87 -8.31 8.75 7.15
CA LEU A 87 -9.56 9.41 7.55
C LEU A 87 -10.78 8.80 6.88
N LEU A 88 -10.72 8.57 5.55
CA LEU A 88 -11.78 7.91 4.80
C LEU A 88 -12.10 6.54 5.40
N LEU A 89 -11.09 5.70 5.56
CA LEU A 89 -11.25 4.33 6.08
C LEU A 89 -11.78 4.30 7.52
N ALA A 90 -11.49 5.33 8.31
CA ALA A 90 -11.99 5.47 9.68
C ALA A 90 -13.40 6.07 9.78
N SER A 91 -13.88 6.76 8.74
CA SER A 91 -15.15 7.48 8.76
C SER A 91 -16.25 6.85 7.90
N GLU A 92 -15.89 6.03 6.92
CA GLU A 92 -16.88 5.34 6.10
C GLU A 92 -17.55 4.18 6.87
N PRO A 93 -18.79 3.82 6.49
CA PRO A 93 -19.47 2.67 7.08
C PRO A 93 -18.64 1.39 7.01
N MET A 94 -18.62 0.63 8.10
CA MET A 94 -17.83 -0.61 8.23
C MET A 94 -18.03 -1.54 7.03
N GLU A 95 -19.26 -1.70 6.57
CA GLU A 95 -19.64 -2.62 5.49
C GLU A 95 -18.96 -2.30 4.15
N LYS A 96 -18.51 -1.05 4.00
CA LYS A 96 -17.82 -0.59 2.78
C LYS A 96 -16.31 -0.77 2.85
N VAL A 97 -15.74 -0.79 4.05
CA VAL A 97 -14.28 -0.68 4.20
C VAL A 97 -13.62 -1.83 4.95
N THR A 98 -14.34 -2.56 5.83
CA THR A 98 -13.73 -3.64 6.61
C THR A 98 -13.21 -4.77 5.71
N GLY A 99 -12.08 -5.35 6.07
CA GLY A 99 -11.40 -6.40 5.32
C GLY A 99 -10.63 -5.92 4.09
N ARG A 100 -10.64 -4.62 3.79
CA ARG A 100 -9.90 -4.09 2.65
C ARG A 100 -8.40 -4.05 2.91
N VAL A 101 -7.67 -4.47 1.88
CA VAL A 101 -6.25 -4.20 1.69
C VAL A 101 -6.16 -3.31 0.45
N THR A 102 -5.72 -2.08 0.61
CA THR A 102 -5.82 -1.06 -0.43
C THR A 102 -4.63 -0.11 -0.44
N TYR A 103 -4.58 0.74 -1.44
CA TYR A 103 -3.60 1.83 -1.54
C TYR A 103 -4.27 3.18 -1.33
N SER A 104 -3.50 4.16 -0.85
CA SER A 104 -3.96 5.51 -0.53
C SER A 104 -4.76 6.16 -1.65
N GLN A 105 -4.17 6.31 -2.83
CA GLN A 105 -4.84 6.97 -3.96
C GLN A 105 -5.91 6.08 -4.60
N GLN A 106 -5.77 4.77 -4.51
CA GLN A 106 -6.79 3.82 -4.98
C GLN A 106 -8.11 4.03 -4.25
N ILE A 107 -8.09 3.96 -2.93
CA ILE A 107 -9.30 4.09 -2.12
C ILE A 107 -9.90 5.50 -2.20
N LEU A 108 -9.04 6.53 -2.21
CA LEU A 108 -9.49 7.91 -2.36
C LEU A 108 -10.19 8.14 -3.69
N LYS A 109 -9.68 7.57 -4.78
CA LYS A 109 -10.29 7.66 -6.11
C LYS A 109 -11.59 6.89 -6.18
N GLU A 110 -11.64 5.67 -5.64
CA GLU A 110 -12.86 4.84 -5.58
C GLU A 110 -14.00 5.56 -4.88
N PHE A 111 -13.72 6.28 -3.80
CA PHE A 111 -14.72 7.03 -3.04
C PHE A 111 -14.91 8.49 -3.49
N GLY A 112 -14.26 8.90 -4.57
CA GLY A 112 -14.43 10.23 -5.15
C GLY A 112 -13.80 11.39 -4.37
N TRP A 113 -12.87 11.10 -3.45
CA TRP A 113 -12.14 12.13 -2.71
C TRP A 113 -11.03 12.78 -3.52
N ILE A 114 -10.58 12.08 -4.57
CA ILE A 114 -9.70 12.61 -5.62
C ILE A 114 -10.22 12.18 -6.99
N THR A 115 -9.99 12.99 -8.01
CA THR A 115 -10.36 12.69 -9.39
C THR A 115 -9.24 11.99 -10.15
N GLU A 116 -8.01 12.40 -9.89
CA GLU A 116 -6.81 11.89 -10.52
C GLU A 116 -5.93 11.20 -9.49
N GLY A 117 -5.15 10.24 -9.93
CA GLY A 117 -4.21 9.52 -9.07
C GLY A 117 -3.21 8.76 -9.92
N LYS A 118 -2.12 8.34 -9.28
CA LYS A 118 -1.04 7.59 -9.91
C LYS A 118 -0.37 6.64 -8.91
N GLY A 119 0.37 5.70 -9.43
CA GLY A 119 1.08 4.72 -8.63
C GLY A 119 0.33 3.43 -8.44
N THR A 120 0.80 2.61 -7.52
CA THR A 120 0.25 1.29 -7.27
C THR A 120 -1.23 1.35 -6.88
N GLY A 121 -2.03 0.50 -7.50
CA GLY A 121 -3.48 0.46 -7.28
C GLY A 121 -4.29 1.45 -8.12
N VAL A 122 -3.64 2.36 -8.85
CA VAL A 122 -4.30 3.38 -9.67
C VAL A 122 -3.97 3.22 -11.15
N ASP A 123 -2.70 3.01 -11.48
CA ASP A 123 -2.26 2.79 -12.85
C ASP A 123 -2.71 1.40 -13.32
N SER A 124 -3.27 1.33 -14.52
CA SER A 124 -3.82 0.11 -15.11
C SER A 124 -2.82 -1.04 -15.26
N ASP A 125 -1.54 -0.71 -15.35
CA ASP A 125 -0.46 -1.69 -15.58
C ASP A 125 0.09 -2.31 -14.28
N LYS A 126 -0.42 -1.87 -13.12
CA LYS A 126 0.03 -2.37 -11.82
C LYS A 126 -1.15 -2.92 -11.05
N PRO A 127 -1.09 -4.18 -10.63
CA PRO A 127 -2.15 -4.74 -9.80
C PRO A 127 -2.28 -3.93 -8.51
N GLY A 128 -3.49 -3.49 -8.24
CA GLY A 128 -3.84 -2.74 -7.04
C GLY A 128 -3.99 -3.67 -5.88
N SER A 129 -2.94 -4.10 -5.29
CA SER A 129 -3.04 -4.93 -4.12
C SER A 129 -1.89 -4.71 -3.18
N GLY A 130 -1.96 -5.23 -2.07
CA GLY A 130 -0.88 -5.30 -1.15
C GLY A 130 0.08 -6.46 -1.40
N TYR A 131 0.89 -6.73 -0.42
CA TYR A 131 1.91 -7.77 -0.46
C TYR A 131 1.33 -9.20 -0.40
N SER A 132 0.09 -9.36 0.05
CA SER A 132 -0.56 -10.66 0.23
C SER A 132 -1.08 -11.28 -1.07
N GLN A 133 -1.02 -10.59 -2.19
CA GLN A 133 -1.41 -11.10 -3.51
C GLN A 133 -0.23 -11.68 -4.30
N ILE A 134 0.87 -11.86 -3.67
CA ILE A 134 2.07 -12.44 -4.26
C ILE A 134 2.14 -13.92 -3.91
#